data_0860577c4ba97cc0d1eaba0b183c0fc0
#
_entry.id   0860577c4ba97cc0d1eaba0b183c0fc0
#
_cell.length_a   1.000
_cell.length_b   1.000
_cell.length_c   1.000
_cell.angle_alpha   90.00
_cell.angle_beta   90.00
_cell.angle_gamma   90.00
#
_symmetry.space_group_name_H-M   'P 1'
#
loop_
_entity.id
_entity.type
_entity.pdbx_description
1 polymer ?
#
loop_
_entity_poly.entity_id
_entity_poly.type
_entity_poly.pdbx_seq_one_letter_code
_entity_poly.pdbx_strand_id
1 'polypeptide(L)'
;MCEFVDKKNQKTTIPGRDEKKHRLGQRGCVIWLTGLSGSGKSTIAQQLELELAKRGFLTQTFDGDIIRSGINSDLGFSEKDRAENIRRIAEINKLFLKCGIICINSLISPTHAIRKMAYEIIGRDNVIEVFLNASLEACEQRDTKGLYGKARAGLIKDFTGISSPYEPPENPDILLNTEKMTVEECVAACVEAVNKLEAGSSKLEGRKK
;
A
#
# COMPACT_ATOMS: atom_id res chain seq x y z
N MET A 1 -17.60 -5.50 -19.16
CA MET A 1 -18.36 -4.24 -19.33
C MET A 1 -19.78 -4.53 -18.86
N CYS A 2 -20.26 -3.89 -17.80
CA CYS A 2 -21.65 -4.06 -17.37
C CYS A 2 -22.51 -3.03 -18.12
N GLU A 3 -23.46 -3.50 -18.90
CA GLU A 3 -24.44 -2.65 -19.56
C GLU A 3 -25.67 -2.52 -18.64
N PHE A 4 -26.08 -1.28 -18.37
CA PHE A 4 -27.36 -0.99 -17.73
C PHE A 4 -28.32 -0.39 -18.76
N VAL A 5 -29.54 -0.88 -18.82
CA VAL A 5 -30.60 -0.28 -19.62
C VAL A 5 -31.48 0.54 -18.68
N ASP A 6 -31.54 1.84 -18.88
CA ASP A 6 -32.42 2.70 -18.11
C ASP A 6 -33.87 2.59 -18.58
N LYS A 7 -34.85 3.16 -17.81
CA LYS A 7 -36.28 3.16 -18.14
C LYS A 7 -36.66 3.81 -19.49
N LYS A 8 -35.68 4.48 -20.14
CA LYS A 8 -35.85 5.14 -21.45
C LYS A 8 -35.19 4.38 -22.60
N ASN A 9 -34.79 3.12 -22.38
CA ASN A 9 -34.13 2.27 -23.39
C ASN A 9 -32.81 2.84 -23.92
N GLN A 10 -32.14 3.77 -23.21
CA GLN A 10 -30.81 4.24 -23.56
C GLN A 10 -29.77 3.31 -22.92
N LYS A 11 -28.92 2.72 -23.75
CA LYS A 11 -27.76 1.95 -23.26
C LYS A 11 -26.77 2.91 -22.61
N THR A 12 -26.73 2.90 -21.29
CA THR A 12 -25.75 3.66 -20.52
C THR A 12 -24.60 2.73 -20.17
N THR A 13 -23.43 3.02 -20.67
CA THR A 13 -22.20 2.25 -20.37
C THR A 13 -21.58 2.79 -19.09
N ILE A 14 -21.34 1.91 -18.11
CA ILE A 14 -20.59 2.32 -16.89
C ILE A 14 -19.17 2.67 -17.29
N PRO A 15 -18.64 3.85 -16.88
CA PRO A 15 -17.28 4.26 -17.17
C PRO A 15 -16.26 3.20 -16.75
N GLY A 16 -15.45 2.74 -17.70
CA GLY A 16 -14.34 1.83 -17.43
C GLY A 16 -13.18 2.52 -16.71
N ARG A 17 -12.12 1.74 -16.38
CA ARG A 17 -10.92 2.27 -15.71
C ARG A 17 -10.24 3.37 -16.53
N ASP A 18 -10.14 3.21 -17.85
CA ASP A 18 -9.47 4.18 -18.72
C ASP A 18 -10.25 5.50 -18.79
N GLU A 19 -11.59 5.45 -18.82
CA GLU A 19 -12.41 6.67 -18.80
C GLU A 19 -12.29 7.39 -17.44
N LYS A 20 -12.27 6.66 -16.33
CA LYS A 20 -12.07 7.23 -14.99
C LYS A 20 -10.68 7.85 -14.86
N LYS A 21 -9.64 7.17 -15.39
CA LYS A 21 -8.29 7.70 -15.49
C LYS A 21 -8.26 9.02 -16.23
N HIS A 22 -8.92 9.09 -17.39
CA HIS A 22 -8.99 10.33 -18.17
C HIS A 22 -9.69 11.45 -17.40
N ARG A 23 -10.80 11.17 -16.74
CA ARG A 23 -11.56 12.16 -15.95
C ARG A 23 -10.77 12.68 -14.74
N LEU A 24 -9.98 11.83 -14.08
CA LEU A 24 -9.17 12.20 -12.93
C LEU A 24 -7.80 12.78 -13.30
N GLY A 25 -7.36 12.63 -14.54
CA GLY A 25 -6.02 13.02 -14.97
C GLY A 25 -4.90 12.22 -14.28
N GLN A 26 -5.23 11.02 -13.73
CA GLN A 26 -4.28 10.17 -13.03
C GLN A 26 -4.53 8.69 -13.30
N ARG A 27 -3.48 7.87 -13.23
CA ARG A 27 -3.56 6.41 -13.20
C ARG A 27 -3.58 5.93 -11.76
N GLY A 28 -4.61 5.17 -11.36
CA GLY A 28 -4.61 4.51 -10.06
C GLY A 28 -3.47 3.49 -9.97
N CYS A 29 -2.76 3.51 -8.85
CA CYS A 29 -1.73 2.53 -8.49
C CYS A 29 -1.77 2.24 -6.99
N VAL A 30 -1.01 1.24 -6.56
CA VAL A 30 -0.88 0.87 -5.16
C VAL A 30 0.57 1.03 -4.74
N ILE A 31 0.82 1.92 -3.79
CA ILE A 31 2.10 2.06 -3.12
C ILE A 31 2.03 1.19 -1.87
N TRP A 32 2.83 0.12 -1.85
CA TRP A 32 2.80 -0.88 -0.79
C TRP A 32 4.04 -0.77 0.10
N LEU A 33 3.90 -0.03 1.20
CA LEU A 33 4.96 0.12 2.19
C LEU A 33 5.00 -1.12 3.09
N THR A 34 6.14 -1.82 3.12
CA THR A 34 6.39 -2.96 4.00
C THR A 34 7.64 -2.74 4.85
N GLY A 35 7.69 -3.36 6.02
CA GLY A 35 8.80 -3.24 6.98
C GLY A 35 8.33 -3.55 8.41
N LEU A 36 9.27 -3.67 9.34
CA LEU A 36 9.00 -3.94 10.75
C LEU A 36 8.12 -2.87 11.41
N SER A 37 7.50 -3.19 12.53
CA SER A 37 6.90 -2.16 13.40
C SER A 37 7.98 -1.12 13.76
N GLY A 38 7.66 0.17 13.81
CA GLY A 38 8.68 1.21 14.09
C GLY A 38 9.60 1.57 12.93
N SER A 39 9.49 0.94 11.74
CA SER A 39 10.32 1.29 10.57
C SER A 39 9.95 2.62 9.89
N GLY A 40 8.90 3.33 10.34
CA GLY A 40 8.49 4.62 9.80
C GLY A 40 7.38 4.60 8.75
N LYS A 41 6.76 3.44 8.46
CA LYS A 41 5.74 3.29 7.41
C LYS A 41 4.60 4.31 7.50
N SER A 42 3.96 4.43 8.66
CA SER A 42 2.82 5.34 8.84
C SER A 42 3.22 6.80 8.66
N THR A 43 4.40 7.20 9.13
CA THR A 43 4.93 8.56 8.94
C THR A 43 5.15 8.86 7.47
N ILE A 44 5.82 7.96 6.75
CA ILE A 44 6.07 8.13 5.30
C ILE A 44 4.75 8.09 4.52
N ALA A 45 3.83 7.19 4.86
CA ALA A 45 2.52 7.11 4.20
C ALA A 45 1.73 8.43 4.31
N GLN A 46 1.67 9.01 5.52
CA GLN A 46 0.98 10.28 5.76
C GLN A 46 1.63 11.46 5.01
N GLN A 47 2.96 11.57 5.05
CA GLN A 47 3.67 12.64 4.35
C GLN A 47 3.58 12.47 2.82
N LEU A 48 3.60 11.23 2.33
CA LEU A 48 3.40 10.92 0.91
C LEU A 48 1.99 11.31 0.45
N GLU A 49 0.96 11.00 1.23
CA GLU A 49 -0.41 11.39 0.94
C GLU A 49 -0.55 12.90 0.84
N LEU A 50 0.02 13.64 1.82
CA LEU A 50 0.01 15.11 1.80
C LEU A 50 0.73 15.67 0.57
N GLU A 51 1.88 15.10 0.20
CA GLU A 51 2.65 15.58 -0.94
C GLU A 51 1.97 15.28 -2.28
N LEU A 52 1.36 14.10 -2.42
CA LEU A 52 0.58 13.74 -3.61
C LEU A 52 -0.69 14.59 -3.73
N ALA A 53 -1.37 14.86 -2.61
CA ALA A 53 -2.55 15.76 -2.59
C ALA A 53 -2.21 17.18 -3.02
N LYS A 54 -1.07 17.76 -2.59
CA LYS A 54 -0.59 19.07 -3.07
C LYS A 54 -0.35 19.10 -4.58
N ARG A 55 -0.01 17.95 -5.18
CA ARG A 55 0.16 17.80 -6.63
C ARG A 55 -1.14 17.51 -7.38
N GLY A 56 -2.27 17.50 -6.68
CA GLY A 56 -3.60 17.29 -7.26
C GLY A 56 -4.00 15.83 -7.44
N PHE A 57 -3.21 14.87 -6.90
CA PHE A 57 -3.58 13.47 -6.94
C PHE A 57 -4.64 13.11 -5.91
N LEU A 58 -5.61 12.30 -6.30
CA LEU A 58 -6.59 11.69 -5.40
C LEU A 58 -6.00 10.40 -4.83
N THR A 59 -5.81 10.38 -3.52
CA THR A 59 -5.16 9.29 -2.80
C THR A 59 -6.05 8.74 -1.70
N GLN A 60 -5.76 7.51 -1.25
CA GLN A 60 -6.35 6.92 -0.04
C GLN A 60 -5.28 6.12 0.70
N THR A 61 -5.02 6.49 1.95
CA THR A 61 -4.11 5.75 2.83
C THR A 61 -4.84 4.64 3.58
N PHE A 62 -4.24 3.45 3.62
CA PHE A 62 -4.65 2.27 4.37
C PHE A 62 -3.58 1.95 5.42
N ASP A 63 -3.78 2.42 6.64
CA ASP A 63 -2.93 2.10 7.78
C ASP A 63 -3.42 0.83 8.47
N GLY A 64 -2.50 -0.07 8.81
CA GLY A 64 -2.81 -1.38 9.36
C GLY A 64 -3.58 -1.32 10.68
N ASP A 65 -3.32 -0.32 11.52
CA ASP A 65 -4.02 -0.18 12.81
C ASP A 65 -5.45 0.33 12.60
N ILE A 66 -5.63 1.29 11.68
CA ILE A 66 -6.97 1.82 11.34
C ILE A 66 -7.82 0.71 10.71
N ILE A 67 -7.27 -0.07 9.78
CA ILE A 67 -7.99 -1.18 9.14
C ILE A 67 -8.40 -2.24 10.17
N ARG A 68 -7.52 -2.56 11.13
CA ARG A 68 -7.82 -3.53 12.17
C ARG A 68 -8.81 -3.03 13.21
N SER A 69 -8.95 -1.73 13.42
CA SER A 69 -9.99 -1.17 14.29
C SER A 69 -11.38 -1.08 13.63
N GLY A 70 -11.45 -1.27 12.30
CA GLY A 70 -12.67 -1.18 11.50
C GLY A 70 -12.96 -2.45 10.72
N ILE A 71 -12.69 -2.44 9.42
CA ILE A 71 -13.06 -3.50 8.45
C ILE A 71 -12.55 -4.89 8.86
N ASN A 72 -11.39 -4.98 9.52
CA ASN A 72 -10.74 -6.21 9.93
C ASN A 72 -10.71 -6.37 11.47
N SER A 73 -11.67 -5.80 12.19
CA SER A 73 -11.76 -5.86 13.66
C SER A 73 -12.05 -7.27 14.19
N ASP A 74 -12.52 -8.17 13.33
CA ASP A 74 -12.74 -9.59 13.62
C ASP A 74 -11.46 -10.43 13.56
N LEU A 75 -10.34 -9.89 13.06
CA LEU A 75 -9.09 -10.62 12.87
C LEU A 75 -8.09 -10.39 14.01
N GLY A 76 -7.48 -11.49 14.46
CA GLY A 76 -6.36 -11.49 15.40
C GLY A 76 -5.00 -11.32 14.71
N PHE A 77 -3.94 -11.84 15.35
CA PHE A 77 -2.56 -11.74 14.89
C PHE A 77 -1.92 -13.10 14.54
N SER A 78 -2.71 -14.17 14.47
CA SER A 78 -2.25 -15.46 13.97
C SER A 78 -1.77 -15.31 12.52
N GLU A 79 -0.97 -16.24 12.04
CA GLU A 79 -0.50 -16.26 10.65
C GLU A 79 -1.69 -16.23 9.65
N LYS A 80 -2.73 -17.03 9.94
CA LYS A 80 -3.96 -17.07 9.16
C LYS A 80 -4.67 -15.71 9.14
N ASP A 81 -4.81 -15.05 10.30
CA ASP A 81 -5.47 -13.75 10.39
C ASP A 81 -4.65 -12.65 9.69
N ARG A 82 -3.32 -12.72 9.74
CA ARG A 82 -2.44 -11.81 9.01
C ARG A 82 -2.61 -11.98 7.50
N ALA A 83 -2.67 -13.21 7.01
CA ALA A 83 -2.91 -13.49 5.60
C ALA A 83 -4.28 -12.98 5.15
N GLU A 84 -5.34 -13.23 5.93
CA GLU A 84 -6.69 -12.75 5.63
C GLU A 84 -6.79 -11.22 5.69
N ASN A 85 -6.13 -10.58 6.67
CA ASN A 85 -6.04 -9.12 6.74
C ASN A 85 -5.48 -8.54 5.43
N ILE A 86 -4.36 -9.08 4.96
CA ILE A 86 -3.71 -8.63 3.73
C ILE A 86 -4.56 -8.93 2.50
N ARG A 87 -5.21 -10.10 2.46
CA ARG A 87 -6.11 -10.47 1.37
C ARG A 87 -7.28 -9.49 1.24
N ARG A 88 -7.95 -9.15 2.35
CA ARG A 88 -9.07 -8.18 2.33
C ARG A 88 -8.61 -6.81 1.87
N ILE A 89 -7.45 -6.33 2.35
CA ILE A 89 -6.88 -5.05 1.94
C ILE A 89 -6.56 -5.05 0.44
N ALA A 90 -6.01 -6.14 -0.09
CA ALA A 90 -5.72 -6.27 -1.52
C ALA A 90 -6.98 -6.18 -2.38
N GLU A 91 -8.08 -6.83 -1.98
CA GLU A 91 -9.38 -6.73 -2.67
C GLU A 91 -9.95 -5.31 -2.62
N ILE A 92 -9.84 -4.62 -1.48
CA ILE A 92 -10.26 -3.22 -1.36
C ILE A 92 -9.43 -2.34 -2.29
N ASN A 93 -8.11 -2.49 -2.30
CA ASN A 93 -7.23 -1.76 -3.20
C ASN A 93 -7.62 -1.96 -4.68
N LYS A 94 -7.95 -3.19 -5.07
CA LYS A 94 -8.42 -3.52 -6.42
C LYS A 94 -9.71 -2.75 -6.80
N LEU A 95 -10.61 -2.50 -5.85
CA LEU A 95 -11.79 -1.68 -6.08
C LEU A 95 -11.43 -0.20 -6.26
N PHE A 96 -10.54 0.34 -5.41
CA PHE A 96 -10.07 1.73 -5.50
C PHE A 96 -9.31 1.98 -6.81
N LEU A 97 -8.48 1.02 -7.26
CA LEU A 97 -7.82 1.08 -8.56
C LEU A 97 -8.79 1.22 -9.74
N LYS A 98 -9.94 0.52 -9.70
CA LYS A 98 -10.99 0.65 -10.72
C LYS A 98 -11.61 2.04 -10.73
N CYS A 99 -11.50 2.78 -9.63
CA CYS A 99 -11.92 4.17 -9.54
C CYS A 99 -10.82 5.16 -9.97
N GLY A 100 -9.60 4.69 -10.23
CA GLY A 100 -8.47 5.55 -10.61
C GLY A 100 -7.75 6.18 -9.41
N ILE A 101 -7.99 5.68 -8.19
CA ILE A 101 -7.42 6.23 -6.95
C ILE A 101 -6.04 5.61 -6.69
N ILE A 102 -5.10 6.42 -6.21
CA ILE A 102 -3.79 5.96 -5.73
C ILE A 102 -3.97 5.49 -4.28
N CYS A 103 -3.66 4.22 -4.02
CA CYS A 103 -3.73 3.62 -2.69
C CYS A 103 -2.34 3.60 -2.04
N ILE A 104 -2.23 4.08 -0.80
CA ILE A 104 -0.98 4.05 -0.03
C ILE A 104 -1.20 3.09 1.14
N ASN A 105 -0.52 1.94 1.14
CA ASN A 105 -0.66 0.94 2.20
C ASN A 105 0.52 1.01 3.16
N SER A 106 0.23 1.17 4.45
CA SER A 106 1.20 1.12 5.56
C SER A 106 0.98 -0.17 6.35
N LEU A 107 1.63 -1.27 5.91
CA LEU A 107 1.38 -2.61 6.43
C LEU A 107 2.70 -3.35 6.70
N ILE A 108 2.77 -4.18 7.74
CA ILE A 108 3.95 -5.02 7.98
C ILE A 108 4.10 -6.05 6.85
N SER A 109 3.03 -6.75 6.47
CA SER A 109 3.01 -7.80 5.42
C SER A 109 4.26 -8.70 5.44
N PRO A 110 4.41 -9.55 6.50
CA PRO A 110 5.70 -10.02 6.97
C PRO A 110 6.37 -11.07 6.07
N THR A 111 5.64 -11.81 5.23
CA THR A 111 6.21 -12.91 4.45
C THR A 111 6.10 -12.69 2.95
N HIS A 112 7.01 -13.31 2.19
CA HIS A 112 6.94 -13.29 0.72
C HIS A 112 5.61 -13.82 0.19
N ALA A 113 5.10 -14.91 0.78
CA ALA A 113 3.85 -15.54 0.37
C ALA A 113 2.66 -14.58 0.51
N ILE A 114 2.57 -13.86 1.63
CA ILE A 114 1.48 -12.90 1.90
C ILE A 114 1.55 -11.72 0.91
N ARG A 115 2.75 -11.17 0.66
CA ARG A 115 2.92 -10.07 -0.32
C ARG A 115 2.61 -10.52 -1.74
N LYS A 116 3.13 -11.70 -2.15
CA LYS A 116 2.85 -12.28 -3.46
C LYS A 116 1.35 -12.43 -3.70
N MET A 117 0.62 -13.02 -2.75
CA MET A 117 -0.85 -13.14 -2.81
C MET A 117 -1.52 -11.78 -3.03
N ALA A 118 -1.12 -10.74 -2.27
CA ALA A 118 -1.69 -9.40 -2.41
C ALA A 118 -1.43 -8.82 -3.82
N TYR A 119 -0.21 -8.99 -4.33
CA TYR A 119 0.16 -8.47 -5.65
C TYR A 119 -0.53 -9.21 -6.81
N GLU A 120 -0.79 -10.50 -6.65
CA GLU A 120 -1.59 -11.26 -7.61
C GLU A 120 -3.06 -10.79 -7.64
N ILE A 121 -3.66 -10.50 -6.48
CA ILE A 121 -5.03 -9.97 -6.39
C ILE A 121 -5.14 -8.59 -7.04
N ILE A 122 -4.19 -7.70 -6.75
CA ILE A 122 -4.17 -6.31 -7.24
C ILE A 122 -3.78 -6.27 -8.72
N GLY A 123 -2.92 -7.18 -9.16
CA GLY A 123 -2.17 -7.16 -10.41
C GLY A 123 -0.82 -6.46 -10.22
N ARG A 124 0.29 -7.22 -10.36
CA ARG A 124 1.66 -6.76 -10.03
C ARG A 124 2.04 -5.44 -10.71
N ASP A 125 1.62 -5.23 -11.96
CA ASP A 125 1.89 -4.01 -12.74
C ASP A 125 1.24 -2.73 -12.17
N ASN A 126 0.37 -2.87 -11.19
CA ASN A 126 -0.25 -1.75 -10.50
C ASN A 126 0.37 -1.47 -9.13
N VAL A 127 1.35 -2.27 -8.70
CA VAL A 127 1.95 -2.18 -7.37
C VAL A 127 3.35 -1.61 -7.46
N ILE A 128 3.65 -0.64 -6.61
CA ILE A 128 5.00 -0.15 -6.30
C ILE A 128 5.32 -0.68 -4.90
N GLU A 129 6.16 -1.72 -4.81
CA GLU A 129 6.61 -2.27 -3.54
C GLU A 129 7.73 -1.42 -2.96
N VAL A 130 7.49 -0.87 -1.77
CA VAL A 130 8.44 -0.01 -1.05
C VAL A 130 8.86 -0.70 0.23
N PHE A 131 10.12 -1.09 0.32
CA PHE A 131 10.69 -1.68 1.52
C PHE A 131 11.36 -0.62 2.40
N LEU A 132 10.83 -0.45 3.62
CA LEU A 132 11.43 0.39 4.64
C LEU A 132 12.40 -0.46 5.46
N ASN A 133 13.66 -0.39 5.07
CA ASN A 133 14.75 -1.11 5.71
C ASN A 133 15.22 -0.32 6.94
N ALA A 134 14.94 -0.87 8.11
CA ALA A 134 15.48 -0.46 9.40
C ALA A 134 15.84 -1.73 10.18
N SER A 135 16.93 -1.70 10.92
CA SER A 135 17.33 -2.80 11.79
C SER A 135 16.28 -3.02 12.89
N LEU A 136 16.25 -4.24 13.42
CA LEU A 136 15.37 -4.56 14.54
C LEU A 136 15.69 -3.65 15.74
N GLU A 137 16.97 -3.43 16.00
CA GLU A 137 17.47 -2.59 17.09
C GLU A 137 16.97 -1.15 16.95
N ALA A 138 17.04 -0.58 15.74
CA ALA A 138 16.54 0.77 15.49
C ALA A 138 15.02 0.85 15.67
N CYS A 139 14.29 -0.18 15.25
CA CYS A 139 12.84 -0.26 15.45
C CYS A 139 12.47 -0.40 16.93
N GLU A 140 13.21 -1.20 17.70
CA GLU A 140 13.03 -1.34 19.15
C GLU A 140 13.35 -0.03 19.90
N GLN A 141 14.41 0.67 19.53
CA GLN A 141 14.74 1.97 20.14
C GLN A 141 13.65 3.02 19.87
N ARG A 142 13.05 2.97 18.70
CA ARG A 142 11.94 3.89 18.36
C ARG A 142 10.66 3.56 19.13
N ASP A 143 10.33 2.31 19.27
CA ASP A 143 9.14 1.68 19.93
C ASP A 143 8.02 2.64 20.37
N THR A 144 7.57 3.50 19.46
CA THR A 144 6.62 4.60 19.72
C THR A 144 5.30 4.17 20.33
N LYS A 145 4.97 2.87 20.23
CA LYS A 145 3.72 2.27 20.75
C LYS A 145 3.97 1.34 21.95
N GLY A 146 5.20 1.18 22.40
CA GLY A 146 5.57 0.25 23.47
C GLY A 146 5.31 -1.22 23.16
N LEU A 147 5.25 -1.58 21.86
CA LEU A 147 4.91 -2.95 21.42
C LEU A 147 6.09 -3.90 21.57
N TYR A 148 7.31 -3.45 21.30
CA TYR A 148 8.52 -4.25 21.46
C TYR A 148 8.76 -4.61 22.92
N GLY A 149 8.64 -3.65 23.83
CA GLY A 149 8.73 -3.89 25.27
C GLY A 149 7.72 -4.95 25.74
N LYS A 150 6.47 -4.88 25.30
CA LYS A 150 5.44 -5.87 25.60
C LYS A 150 5.74 -7.24 24.98
N ALA A 151 6.26 -7.29 23.75
CA ALA A 151 6.63 -8.54 23.09
C ALA A 151 7.81 -9.23 23.80
N ARG A 152 8.84 -8.47 24.19
CA ARG A 152 9.98 -8.98 24.98
C ARG A 152 9.56 -9.49 26.35
N ALA A 153 8.57 -8.84 26.99
CA ALA A 153 7.98 -9.30 28.23
C ALA A 153 7.03 -10.50 28.08
N GLY A 154 6.83 -11.03 26.86
CA GLY A 154 5.94 -12.16 26.58
C GLY A 154 4.44 -11.83 26.64
N LEU A 155 4.09 -10.54 26.74
CA LEU A 155 2.69 -10.07 26.79
C LEU A 155 2.02 -10.06 25.42
N ILE A 156 2.80 -9.98 24.34
CA ILE A 156 2.32 -10.09 22.96
C ILE A 156 2.96 -11.33 22.33
N LYS A 157 2.12 -12.28 21.91
CA LYS A 157 2.53 -13.46 21.16
C LYS A 157 2.62 -13.14 19.67
N ASP A 158 3.40 -13.91 18.92
CA ASP A 158 3.51 -13.84 17.46
C ASP A 158 3.87 -12.44 16.92
N PHE A 159 4.74 -11.71 17.65
CA PHE A 159 5.16 -10.38 17.25
C PHE A 159 6.25 -10.46 16.18
N THR A 160 5.98 -9.83 15.03
CA THR A 160 6.90 -9.83 13.87
C THR A 160 8.25 -9.20 14.21
N GLY A 161 9.32 -9.92 13.95
CA GLY A 161 10.69 -9.52 14.25
C GLY A 161 11.19 -10.01 15.63
N ILE A 162 10.31 -10.50 16.53
CA ILE A 162 10.69 -11.06 17.85
C ILE A 162 10.35 -12.55 17.91
N SER A 163 9.07 -12.90 17.90
CA SER A 163 8.57 -14.29 18.01
C SER A 163 7.96 -14.81 16.69
N SER A 164 7.79 -13.95 15.70
CA SER A 164 7.40 -14.31 14.34
C SER A 164 8.39 -13.73 13.33
N PRO A 165 8.65 -14.41 12.20
CA PRO A 165 9.62 -13.96 11.21
C PRO A 165 9.13 -12.72 10.45
N TYR A 166 10.08 -11.95 9.95
CA TYR A 166 9.91 -10.99 8.86
C TYR A 166 10.85 -11.37 7.73
N GLU A 167 10.31 -11.55 6.54
CA GLU A 167 11.05 -11.87 5.32
C GLU A 167 11.19 -10.59 4.47
N PRO A 168 12.36 -9.93 4.46
CA PRO A 168 12.58 -8.74 3.66
C PRO A 168 12.33 -9.01 2.17
N PRO A 169 11.72 -8.08 1.40
CA PRO A 169 11.65 -8.21 -0.05
C PRO A 169 13.05 -8.34 -0.67
N GLU A 170 13.21 -9.29 -1.59
CA GLU A 170 14.50 -9.50 -2.29
C GLU A 170 14.76 -8.40 -3.33
N ASN A 171 13.73 -8.01 -4.07
CA ASN A 171 13.81 -7.05 -5.17
C ASN A 171 12.64 -6.06 -5.10
N PRO A 172 12.60 -5.17 -4.08
CA PRO A 172 11.56 -4.15 -4.00
C PRO A 172 11.73 -3.12 -5.11
N ASP A 173 10.64 -2.49 -5.55
CA ASP A 173 10.71 -1.40 -6.53
C ASP A 173 11.44 -0.18 -5.94
N ILE A 174 11.31 0.04 -4.62
CA ILE A 174 12.03 1.09 -3.88
C ILE A 174 12.54 0.52 -2.56
N LEU A 175 13.83 0.73 -2.28
CA LEU A 175 14.46 0.45 -1.00
C LEU A 175 14.73 1.77 -0.26
N LEU A 176 14.12 1.95 0.91
CA LEU A 176 14.29 3.12 1.77
C LEU A 176 15.05 2.73 3.05
N ASN A 177 16.27 3.22 3.22
CA ASN A 177 17.00 3.05 4.47
C ASN A 177 16.59 4.16 5.45
N THR A 178 15.60 3.88 6.31
CA THR A 178 15.02 4.88 7.23
C THR A 178 15.89 5.17 8.47
N GLU A 179 17.06 4.59 8.56
CA GLU A 179 18.08 4.96 9.55
C GLU A 179 19.00 6.07 9.02
N LYS A 180 19.08 6.21 7.69
CA LYS A 180 20.01 7.13 7.01
C LYS A 180 19.31 8.22 6.22
N MET A 181 18.11 7.95 5.73
CA MET A 181 17.31 8.87 4.91
C MET A 181 16.35 9.67 5.78
N THR A 182 16.16 10.94 5.43
CA THR A 182 15.10 11.77 6.01
C THR A 182 13.73 11.34 5.49
N VAL A 183 12.66 11.79 6.14
CA VAL A 183 11.29 11.52 5.69
C VAL A 183 11.05 12.14 4.31
N GLU A 184 11.57 13.34 4.08
CA GLU A 184 11.45 14.09 2.82
C GLU A 184 12.13 13.34 1.66
N GLU A 185 13.31 12.77 1.86
CA GLU A 185 14.03 11.97 0.87
C GLU A 185 13.26 10.69 0.54
N CYS A 186 12.69 10.02 1.56
CA CYS A 186 11.87 8.83 1.39
C CYS A 186 10.60 9.14 0.58
N VAL A 187 9.92 10.24 0.90
CA VAL A 187 8.71 10.70 0.19
C VAL A 187 9.05 11.06 -1.25
N ALA A 188 10.15 11.79 -1.48
CA ALA A 188 10.58 12.17 -2.82
C ALA A 188 10.82 10.95 -3.73
N ALA A 189 11.45 9.90 -3.20
CA ALA A 189 11.65 8.64 -3.94
C ALA A 189 10.32 7.97 -4.35
N CYS A 190 9.33 7.96 -3.44
CA CYS A 190 8.01 7.41 -3.74
C CYS A 190 7.26 8.26 -4.79
N VAL A 191 7.31 9.58 -4.68
CA VAL A 191 6.70 10.51 -5.65
C VAL A 191 7.32 10.35 -7.04
N GLU A 192 8.63 10.18 -7.13
CA GLU A 192 9.31 9.94 -8.41
C GLU A 192 8.81 8.65 -9.09
N ALA A 193 8.59 7.59 -8.33
CA ALA A 193 8.05 6.34 -8.87
C ALA A 193 6.61 6.50 -9.38
N VAL A 194 5.77 7.26 -8.68
CA VAL A 194 4.41 7.60 -9.16
C VAL A 194 4.49 8.37 -10.48
N ASN A 195 5.35 9.40 -10.56
CA ASN A 195 5.51 10.20 -11.78
C ASN A 195 6.00 9.36 -12.96
N LYS A 196 6.93 8.42 -12.76
CA LYS A 196 7.40 7.49 -13.81
C LYS A 196 6.27 6.61 -14.32
N LEU A 197 5.42 6.12 -13.44
CA LEU A 197 4.28 5.27 -13.78
C LEU A 197 3.22 6.06 -14.57
N GLU A 198 2.96 7.33 -14.22
CA GLU A 198 2.09 8.24 -14.95
C GLU A 198 2.64 8.55 -16.35
N ALA A 199 3.93 8.90 -16.45
CA ALA A 199 4.58 9.21 -17.73
C ALA A 199 4.61 8.01 -18.70
N GLY A 200 4.81 6.80 -18.19
CA GLY A 200 4.75 5.56 -18.96
C GLY A 200 3.37 5.31 -19.57
N SER A 201 2.31 5.71 -18.87
CA SER A 201 0.92 5.59 -19.33
C SER A 201 0.58 6.52 -20.49
N SER A 202 1.10 7.75 -20.48
CA SER A 202 0.85 8.75 -21.54
C SER A 202 1.49 8.36 -22.87
N LYS A 203 2.63 7.65 -22.85
CA LYS A 203 3.30 7.16 -24.07
C LYS A 203 2.56 6.03 -24.77
N LEU A 204 1.77 5.24 -24.06
CA LEU A 204 0.99 4.14 -24.62
C LEU A 204 -0.28 4.64 -25.33
N GLU A 205 -0.83 5.77 -24.92
CA GLU A 205 -2.01 6.38 -25.55
C GLU A 205 -1.68 7.07 -26.87
N GLY A 206 -0.47 7.66 -27.00
CA GLY A 206 0.01 8.28 -28.26
C GLY A 206 0.31 7.30 -29.40
N ARG A 207 0.35 5.98 -29.12
CA ARG A 207 0.59 4.93 -30.15
C ARG A 207 -0.69 4.28 -30.72
N LYS A 208 -1.87 4.67 -30.20
CA LYS A 208 -3.18 4.14 -30.64
C LYS A 208 -4.00 5.13 -31.50
N LYS A 209 -3.38 6.20 -31.99
CA LYS A 209 -3.99 7.11 -32.98
C LYS A 209 -3.50 6.79 -34.39
#